data_abe79a74f5b070333d1dbc56722244e1
#
_entry.id   abe79a74f5b070333d1dbc56722244e1
#
_cell.length_a   1.000
_cell.length_b   1.000
_cell.length_c   1.000
_cell.angle_alpha   90.00
_cell.angle_beta   90.00
_cell.angle_gamma   90.00
#
_symmetry.space_group_name_H-M   'P 1'
#
loop_
_entity.id
_entity.type
_entity.pdbx_description
1 polymer ?
#
loop_
_entity_poly.entity_id
_entity_poly.type
_entity_poly.pdbx_seq_one_letter_code
_entity_poly.pdbx_strand_id
1 'polypeptide(L)'
;MDAATQLIAAVALSNSGSDMGQMSPMHQDIQQRYALTPKHWLADGGFTQLHAIDELTARGTQPVVPPPRSRNPAVDAFEPKTTDTPAQAQWRAFMRSDFAKALYVQRGATVECANAQLRRRGLSRFNVCGLLKARAVLLWHALAHNLMRMRSLQIAFKA
;
A
#
# COMPACT_ATOMS: atom_id res chain seq x y z
N MET A 1 2.78 1.83 -4.84
CA MET A 1 2.42 2.11 -6.23
C MET A 1 1.60 3.39 -6.27
N ASP A 2 1.83 4.23 -7.24
CA ASP A 2 0.99 5.41 -7.48
C ASP A 2 -0.30 5.01 -8.20
N ALA A 3 -1.45 5.45 -7.68
CA ALA A 3 -2.76 5.04 -8.19
C ALA A 3 -3.10 5.65 -9.56
N ALA A 4 -2.62 6.87 -9.85
CA ALA A 4 -2.92 7.56 -11.09
C ALA A 4 -2.09 7.01 -12.28
N THR A 5 -0.81 6.81 -12.07
CA THR A 5 0.12 6.38 -13.12
C THR A 5 0.34 4.87 -13.15
N GLN A 6 0.02 4.16 -12.07
CA GLN A 6 0.35 2.76 -11.84
C GLN A 6 1.87 2.47 -11.86
N LEU A 7 2.69 3.47 -11.60
CA LEU A 7 4.12 3.29 -11.39
C LEU A 7 4.40 2.71 -10.00
N ILE A 8 5.33 1.77 -9.94
CA ILE A 8 5.78 1.18 -8.68
C ILE A 8 6.77 2.14 -8.03
N ALA A 9 6.35 2.83 -6.97
CA ALA A 9 7.20 3.79 -6.26
C ALA A 9 8.25 3.08 -5.38
N ALA A 10 7.87 2.00 -4.71
CA ALA A 10 8.78 1.22 -3.89
C ALA A 10 8.37 -0.25 -3.87
N VAL A 11 9.33 -1.12 -3.60
CA VAL A 11 9.14 -2.55 -3.36
C VAL A 11 9.98 -2.96 -2.17
N ALA A 12 9.42 -3.83 -1.34
CA ALA A 12 10.14 -4.51 -0.28
C ALA A 12 9.87 -6.01 -0.35
N LEU A 13 10.81 -6.78 0.15
CA LEU A 13 10.67 -8.22 0.31
C LEU A 13 10.91 -8.57 1.77
N SER A 14 9.98 -9.27 2.36
CA SER A 14 10.05 -9.78 3.73
C SER A 14 9.88 -11.30 3.72
N ASN A 15 10.52 -11.98 4.66
CA ASN A 15 10.24 -13.38 4.99
C ASN A 15 9.33 -13.51 6.20
N SER A 16 8.74 -12.41 6.65
CA SER A 16 7.69 -12.42 7.67
C SER A 16 6.45 -13.15 7.15
N GLY A 17 5.85 -13.97 7.96
CA GLY A 17 4.59 -14.66 7.62
C GLY A 17 3.34 -13.77 7.73
N SER A 18 3.50 -12.47 7.96
CA SER A 18 2.42 -11.51 8.13
C SER A 18 2.72 -10.19 7.42
N ASP A 19 1.71 -9.61 6.78
CA ASP A 19 1.75 -8.28 6.20
C ASP A 19 1.57 -7.17 7.27
N MET A 20 1.13 -7.55 8.45
CA MET A 20 0.94 -6.65 9.59
C MET A 20 2.26 -5.99 9.96
N GLY A 21 2.25 -4.67 10.14
CA GLY A 21 3.45 -3.89 10.46
C GLY A 21 4.30 -3.46 9.26
N GLN A 22 3.98 -3.89 8.02
CA GLN A 22 4.75 -3.49 6.83
C GLN A 22 4.34 -2.11 6.27
N MET A 23 3.22 -1.57 6.70
CA MET A 23 2.67 -0.31 6.16
C MET A 23 3.55 0.89 6.52
N SER A 24 3.92 1.05 7.78
CA SER A 24 4.70 2.19 8.27
C SER A 24 6.13 2.24 7.73
N PRO A 25 6.90 1.13 7.70
CA PRO A 25 8.22 1.12 7.07
C PRO A 25 8.20 1.47 5.58
N MET A 26 7.21 0.96 4.83
CA MET A 26 7.09 1.27 3.40
C MET A 26 6.73 2.75 3.18
N HIS A 27 5.85 3.32 4.00
CA HIS A 27 5.52 4.73 3.94
C HIS A 27 6.76 5.61 4.21
N GLN A 28 7.53 5.26 5.23
CA GLN A 28 8.77 5.96 5.58
C GLN A 28 9.82 5.87 4.44
N ASP A 29 9.98 4.70 3.82
CA ASP A 29 10.88 4.50 2.69
C ASP A 29 10.51 5.44 1.51
N ILE A 30 9.22 5.60 1.22
CA ILE A 30 8.73 6.51 0.18
C ILE A 30 9.02 7.97 0.55
N GLN A 31 8.75 8.38 1.79
CA GLN A 31 9.05 9.75 2.22
C GLN A 31 10.55 10.07 2.12
N GLN A 32 11.41 9.13 2.54
CA GLN A 32 12.85 9.33 2.49
C GLN A 32 13.40 9.40 1.06
N ARG A 33 12.87 8.55 0.15
CA ARG A 33 13.37 8.50 -1.23
C ARG A 33 12.92 9.69 -2.07
N TYR A 34 11.70 10.14 -1.89
CA TYR A 34 11.07 11.11 -2.79
C TYR A 34 10.83 12.48 -2.16
N ALA A 35 11.15 12.64 -0.86
CA ALA A 35 10.87 13.86 -0.09
C ALA A 35 9.39 14.33 -0.24
N LEU A 36 8.47 13.37 -0.34
CA LEU A 36 7.05 13.62 -0.49
C LEU A 36 6.22 12.80 0.51
N THR A 37 5.10 13.37 0.91
CA THR A 37 4.12 12.70 1.78
C THR A 37 2.90 12.34 0.95
N PRO A 38 2.56 11.05 0.79
CA PRO A 38 1.33 10.65 0.12
C PRO A 38 0.10 11.18 0.83
N LYS A 39 -0.84 11.78 0.09
CA LYS A 39 -2.09 12.28 0.67
C LYS A 39 -2.95 11.14 1.22
N HIS A 40 -3.05 10.04 0.49
CA HIS A 40 -3.80 8.84 0.86
C HIS A 40 -2.90 7.61 0.75
N TRP A 41 -3.04 6.70 1.71
CA TRP A 41 -2.33 5.42 1.70
C TRP A 41 -3.32 4.27 1.68
N LEU A 42 -3.42 3.60 0.54
CA LEU A 42 -4.35 2.50 0.32
C LEU A 42 -3.67 1.17 0.59
N ALA A 43 -4.22 0.37 1.50
CA ALA A 43 -3.76 -0.99 1.75
C ALA A 43 -4.95 -1.90 2.06
N ASP A 44 -4.77 -3.22 2.02
CA ASP A 44 -5.84 -4.12 2.42
C ASP A 44 -5.90 -4.33 3.94
N GLY A 45 -6.96 -5.03 4.40
CA GLY A 45 -7.18 -5.23 5.83
C GLY A 45 -6.08 -6.07 6.52
N GLY A 46 -5.30 -6.84 5.76
CA GLY A 46 -4.17 -7.62 6.31
C GLY A 46 -3.03 -6.73 6.82
N PHE A 47 -2.93 -5.50 6.34
CA PHE A 47 -1.94 -4.52 6.79
C PHE A 47 -2.39 -3.70 8.00
N THR A 48 -3.66 -3.84 8.44
CA THR A 48 -4.22 -2.96 9.48
C THR A 48 -3.55 -3.21 10.84
N GLN A 49 -2.83 -2.19 11.30
CA GLN A 49 -2.26 -2.10 12.63
C GLN A 49 -2.54 -0.71 13.19
N LEU A 50 -3.16 -0.62 14.38
CA LEU A 50 -3.60 0.66 14.96
C LEU A 50 -2.45 1.65 15.14
N HIS A 51 -1.30 1.17 15.60
CA HIS A 51 -0.10 2.02 15.73
C HIS A 51 0.34 2.62 14.38
N ALA A 52 0.28 1.84 13.29
CA ALA A 52 0.61 2.36 11.97
C ALA A 52 -0.39 3.42 11.47
N ILE A 53 -1.67 3.33 11.87
CA ILE A 53 -2.67 4.39 11.62
C ILE A 53 -2.25 5.70 12.27
N ASP A 54 -1.84 5.65 13.56
CA ASP A 54 -1.36 6.82 14.29
C ASP A 54 -0.12 7.43 13.63
N GLU A 55 0.86 6.59 13.28
CA GLU A 55 2.10 7.06 12.66
C GLU A 55 1.87 7.71 11.29
N LEU A 56 1.06 7.11 10.42
CA LEU A 56 0.77 7.67 9.10
C LEU A 56 0.01 9.01 9.23
N THR A 57 -0.97 9.06 10.14
CA THR A 57 -1.73 10.28 10.42
C THR A 57 -0.84 11.39 10.96
N ALA A 58 0.06 11.09 11.89
CA ALA A 58 1.03 12.04 12.42
C ALA A 58 1.99 12.60 11.34
N ARG A 59 2.25 11.81 10.29
CA ARG A 59 3.06 12.22 9.12
C ARG A 59 2.23 12.96 8.04
N GLY A 60 0.95 13.24 8.27
CA GLY A 60 0.08 13.96 7.34
C GLY A 60 -0.52 13.10 6.22
N THR A 61 -0.49 11.79 6.35
CA THR A 61 -1.08 10.84 5.40
C THR A 61 -2.39 10.28 5.94
N GLN A 62 -3.45 10.30 5.14
CA GLN A 62 -4.72 9.66 5.47
C GLN A 62 -4.68 8.17 5.12
N PRO A 63 -4.72 7.25 6.11
CA PRO A 63 -4.83 5.82 5.83
C PRO A 63 -6.21 5.47 5.24
N VAL A 64 -6.22 4.69 4.17
CA VAL A 64 -7.41 4.15 3.50
C VAL A 64 -7.32 2.63 3.55
N VAL A 65 -7.54 2.09 4.73
CA VAL A 65 -7.38 0.68 5.07
C VAL A 65 -8.61 0.26 5.88
N PRO A 66 -9.31 -0.83 5.55
CA PRO A 66 -10.49 -1.22 6.29
C PRO A 66 -10.14 -1.63 7.71
N PRO A 67 -10.96 -1.23 8.71
CA PRO A 67 -10.77 -1.68 10.08
C PRO A 67 -10.95 -3.20 10.19
N PRO A 68 -10.26 -3.85 11.14
CA PRO A 68 -10.42 -5.27 11.37
C PRO A 68 -11.88 -5.60 11.68
N ARG A 69 -12.38 -6.69 11.07
CA ARG A 69 -13.74 -7.15 11.34
C ARG A 69 -13.89 -7.53 12.81
N SER A 70 -14.98 -7.09 13.40
CA SER A 70 -15.34 -7.56 14.75
C SER A 70 -15.73 -9.04 14.70
N ARG A 71 -15.35 -9.79 15.74
CA ARG A 71 -15.87 -11.17 15.93
C ARG A 71 -17.36 -11.17 16.29
N ASN A 72 -17.86 -10.08 16.89
CA ASN A 72 -19.28 -9.88 17.16
C ASN A 72 -19.91 -9.11 15.99
N PRO A 73 -20.83 -9.70 15.22
CA PRO A 73 -21.49 -9.05 14.07
C PRO A 73 -22.35 -7.84 14.46
N ALA A 74 -22.76 -7.73 15.74
CA ALA A 74 -23.52 -6.59 16.24
C ALA A 74 -22.64 -5.33 16.44
N VAL A 75 -21.31 -5.46 16.40
CA VAL A 75 -20.38 -4.34 16.60
C VAL A 75 -19.91 -3.83 15.23
N ASP A 76 -20.27 -2.60 14.90
CA ASP A 76 -19.78 -1.93 13.69
C ASP A 76 -18.28 -1.65 13.83
N ALA A 77 -17.49 -2.22 12.92
CA ALA A 77 -16.04 -2.04 12.91
C ALA A 77 -15.62 -0.59 12.58
N PHE A 78 -16.50 0.19 11.97
CA PHE A 78 -16.26 1.58 11.58
C PHE A 78 -16.65 2.60 12.66
N GLU A 79 -17.28 2.16 13.74
CA GLU A 79 -17.53 3.04 14.88
C GLU A 79 -16.27 3.25 15.71
N PRO A 80 -15.99 4.51 16.12
CA PRO A 80 -14.92 4.80 17.07
C PRO A 80 -15.11 4.03 18.36
N LYS A 81 -14.04 3.49 18.91
CA LYS A 81 -14.02 2.78 20.18
C LYS A 81 -13.51 3.68 21.29
N THR A 82 -13.90 3.41 22.52
CA THR A 82 -13.43 4.15 23.71
C THR A 82 -11.91 4.05 23.92
N THR A 83 -11.29 3.00 23.37
CA THR A 83 -9.84 2.74 23.44
C THR A 83 -9.05 3.34 22.26
N ASP A 84 -9.74 3.89 21.25
CA ASP A 84 -9.08 4.46 20.09
C ASP A 84 -8.43 5.80 20.44
N THR A 85 -7.26 6.06 19.86
CA THR A 85 -6.68 7.40 19.85
C THR A 85 -7.55 8.35 18.99
N PRO A 86 -7.39 9.67 19.11
CA PRO A 86 -8.10 10.61 18.25
C PRO A 86 -7.89 10.34 16.75
N ALA A 87 -6.67 9.95 16.36
CA ALA A 87 -6.35 9.60 14.98
C ALA A 87 -7.07 8.32 14.51
N GLN A 88 -7.12 7.30 15.37
CA GLN A 88 -7.84 6.05 15.07
C GLN A 88 -9.35 6.27 14.98
N ALA A 89 -9.93 7.06 15.88
CA ALA A 89 -11.34 7.41 15.85
C ALA A 89 -11.70 8.16 14.56
N GLN A 90 -10.89 9.16 14.19
CA GLN A 90 -11.05 9.90 12.94
C GLN A 90 -10.90 9.00 11.71
N TRP A 91 -9.93 8.09 11.70
CA TRP A 91 -9.74 7.12 10.63
C TRP A 91 -10.95 6.20 10.46
N ARG A 92 -11.55 5.67 11.55
CA ARG A 92 -12.77 4.86 11.47
C ARG A 92 -13.93 5.64 10.87
N ALA A 93 -14.16 6.84 11.36
CA ALA A 93 -15.20 7.72 10.85
C ALA A 93 -14.98 8.05 9.35
N PHE A 94 -13.73 8.33 8.95
CA PHE A 94 -13.37 8.54 7.56
C PHE A 94 -13.68 7.31 6.69
N MET A 95 -13.28 6.10 7.13
CA MET A 95 -13.49 4.85 6.39
C MET A 95 -14.97 4.48 6.22
N ARG A 96 -15.87 5.04 7.04
CA ARG A 96 -17.32 4.89 6.91
C ARG A 96 -17.89 5.71 5.74
N SER A 97 -17.22 6.78 5.33
CA SER A 97 -17.66 7.69 4.29
C SER A 97 -17.66 7.04 2.89
N ASP A 98 -18.59 7.48 2.03
CA ASP A 98 -18.66 7.01 0.66
C ASP A 98 -17.44 7.42 -0.16
N PHE A 99 -16.82 8.55 0.18
CA PHE A 99 -15.57 8.98 -0.41
C PHE A 99 -14.44 7.97 -0.14
N ALA A 100 -14.27 7.53 1.11
CA ALA A 100 -13.26 6.52 1.45
C ALA A 100 -13.52 5.17 0.79
N LYS A 101 -14.80 4.77 0.68
CA LYS A 101 -15.20 3.55 -0.05
C LYS A 101 -14.83 3.64 -1.52
N ALA A 102 -15.11 4.77 -2.18
CA ALA A 102 -14.76 5.00 -3.57
C ALA A 102 -13.24 4.98 -3.80
N LEU A 103 -12.46 5.60 -2.90
CA LEU A 103 -11.00 5.50 -2.93
C LEU A 103 -10.51 4.06 -2.75
N TYR A 104 -11.10 3.33 -1.80
CA TYR A 104 -10.67 1.96 -1.50
C TYR A 104 -10.88 1.00 -2.69
N VAL A 105 -11.94 1.19 -3.45
CA VAL A 105 -12.21 0.39 -4.67
C VAL A 105 -11.06 0.54 -5.69
N GLN A 106 -10.45 1.72 -5.80
CA GLN A 106 -9.33 1.95 -6.71
C GLN A 106 -8.09 1.09 -6.38
N ARG A 107 -7.94 0.65 -5.11
CA ARG A 107 -6.85 -0.22 -4.68
C ARG A 107 -6.79 -1.51 -5.51
N GLY A 108 -7.93 -2.19 -5.65
CA GLY A 108 -8.02 -3.45 -6.40
C GLY A 108 -7.51 -3.28 -7.83
N ALA A 109 -8.06 -2.31 -8.55
CA ALA A 109 -7.65 -2.03 -9.93
C ALA A 109 -6.17 -1.69 -10.07
N THR A 110 -5.57 -1.02 -9.06
CA THR A 110 -4.17 -0.60 -9.11
C THR A 110 -3.22 -1.76 -8.80
N VAL A 111 -3.39 -2.41 -7.65
CA VAL A 111 -2.43 -3.43 -7.15
C VAL A 111 -2.58 -4.73 -7.92
N GLU A 112 -3.80 -5.17 -8.20
CA GLU A 112 -4.06 -6.41 -8.93
C GLU A 112 -3.56 -6.34 -10.38
N CYS A 113 -3.73 -5.19 -11.04
CA CYS A 113 -3.21 -4.95 -12.37
C CYS A 113 -1.68 -5.08 -12.42
N ALA A 114 -0.97 -4.47 -11.47
CA ALA A 114 0.48 -4.57 -11.40
C ALA A 114 0.96 -5.99 -11.11
N ASN A 115 0.34 -6.68 -10.14
CA ASN A 115 0.68 -8.05 -9.82
C ASN A 115 0.42 -8.98 -11.02
N ALA A 116 -0.68 -8.81 -11.75
CA ALA A 116 -0.96 -9.55 -12.96
C ALA A 116 0.09 -9.31 -14.05
N GLN A 117 0.53 -8.05 -14.23
CA GLN A 117 1.55 -7.71 -15.19
C GLN A 117 2.94 -8.25 -14.81
N LEU A 118 3.31 -8.21 -13.53
CA LEU A 118 4.55 -8.81 -13.04
C LEU A 118 4.55 -10.33 -13.28
N ARG A 119 3.45 -11.02 -12.98
CA ARG A 119 3.27 -12.46 -13.25
C ARG A 119 3.34 -12.77 -14.73
N ARG A 120 2.68 -11.98 -15.59
CA ARG A 120 2.73 -12.14 -17.05
C ARG A 120 4.16 -12.01 -17.60
N ARG A 121 5.02 -11.23 -16.93
CA ARG A 121 6.44 -11.06 -17.26
C ARG A 121 7.36 -12.06 -16.58
N GLY A 122 6.82 -13.14 -16.03
CA GLY A 122 7.60 -14.26 -15.48
C GLY A 122 7.83 -14.21 -13.97
N LEU A 123 7.37 -13.17 -13.25
CA LEU A 123 7.47 -13.15 -11.78
C LEU A 123 6.30 -13.91 -11.13
N SER A 124 6.19 -15.20 -11.42
CA SER A 124 5.23 -16.09 -10.74
C SER A 124 5.83 -16.70 -9.46
N ARG A 125 7.14 -16.86 -9.44
CA ARG A 125 7.94 -17.36 -8.31
C ARG A 125 9.37 -16.83 -8.42
N PHE A 126 10.08 -16.81 -7.30
CA PHE A 126 11.52 -16.55 -7.31
C PHE A 126 12.29 -17.83 -7.63
N ASN A 127 13.09 -17.79 -8.69
CA ASN A 127 13.98 -18.90 -9.09
C ASN A 127 15.39 -18.74 -8.50
N VAL A 128 15.49 -18.06 -7.36
CA VAL A 128 16.74 -17.78 -6.66
C VAL A 128 16.56 -18.01 -5.16
N CYS A 129 17.63 -18.37 -4.47
CA CYS A 129 17.66 -18.54 -3.02
C CYS A 129 18.25 -17.31 -2.32
N GLY A 130 17.66 -16.95 -1.18
CA GLY A 130 18.08 -15.86 -0.32
C GLY A 130 17.44 -14.51 -0.66
N LEU A 131 17.18 -13.74 0.41
CA LEU A 131 16.43 -12.45 0.32
C LEU A 131 17.10 -11.44 -0.61
N LEU A 132 18.41 -11.32 -0.59
CA LEU A 132 19.14 -10.36 -1.43
C LEU A 132 18.94 -10.64 -2.92
N LYS A 133 19.06 -11.90 -3.33
CA LYS A 133 18.86 -12.29 -4.74
C LYS A 133 17.39 -12.12 -5.14
N ALA A 134 16.47 -12.53 -4.29
CA ALA A 134 15.03 -12.37 -4.53
C ALA A 134 14.64 -10.88 -4.63
N ARG A 135 15.23 -10.03 -3.78
CA ARG A 135 15.05 -8.57 -3.85
C ARG A 135 15.57 -7.99 -5.17
N ALA A 136 16.74 -8.44 -5.63
CA ALA A 136 17.28 -8.00 -6.92
C ALA A 136 16.35 -8.37 -8.08
N VAL A 137 15.83 -9.60 -8.10
CA VAL A 137 14.85 -10.05 -9.10
C VAL A 137 13.59 -9.20 -9.06
N LEU A 138 13.04 -8.92 -7.86
CA LEU A 138 11.87 -8.07 -7.69
C LEU A 138 12.11 -6.65 -8.21
N LEU A 139 13.28 -6.06 -7.92
CA LEU A 139 13.65 -4.72 -8.40
C LEU A 139 13.76 -4.67 -9.93
N TRP A 140 14.34 -5.68 -10.58
CA TRP A 140 14.38 -5.76 -12.04
C TRP A 140 12.99 -5.83 -12.66
N HIS A 141 12.08 -6.61 -12.10
CA HIS A 141 10.70 -6.68 -12.57
C HIS A 141 9.95 -5.37 -12.35
N ALA A 142 10.17 -4.69 -11.21
CA ALA A 142 9.58 -3.38 -10.94
C ALA A 142 10.10 -2.31 -11.92
N LEU A 143 11.41 -2.32 -12.21
CA LEU A 143 12.01 -1.44 -13.20
C LEU A 143 11.42 -1.67 -14.59
N ALA A 144 11.38 -2.92 -15.05
CA ALA A 144 10.79 -3.28 -16.33
C ALA A 144 9.31 -2.85 -16.42
N HIS A 145 8.53 -3.05 -15.34
CA HIS A 145 7.16 -2.58 -15.26
C HIS A 145 7.09 -1.06 -15.44
N ASN A 146 7.89 -0.31 -14.69
CA ASN A 146 7.89 1.15 -14.75
C ASN A 146 8.29 1.68 -16.14
N LEU A 147 9.34 1.12 -16.75
CA LEU A 147 9.76 1.52 -18.11
C LEU A 147 8.65 1.31 -19.14
N MET A 148 7.98 0.16 -19.11
CA MET A 148 6.86 -0.12 -20.00
C MET A 148 5.65 0.78 -19.72
N ARG A 149 5.39 1.08 -18.44
CA ARG A 149 4.30 1.97 -18.05
C ARG A 149 4.58 3.42 -18.47
N MET A 150 5.80 3.90 -18.28
CA MET A 150 6.23 5.24 -18.73
C MET A 150 6.06 5.38 -20.25
N ARG A 151 6.48 4.36 -21.02
CA ARG A 151 6.26 4.32 -22.46
C ARG A 151 4.77 4.42 -22.80
N SER A 152 3.92 3.64 -22.12
CA SER A 152 2.46 3.66 -22.32
C SER A 152 1.83 5.01 -21.99
N LEU A 153 2.38 5.73 -21.01
CA LEU A 153 1.94 7.07 -20.58
C LEU A 153 2.61 8.19 -21.41
N GLN A 154 3.47 7.86 -22.36
CA GLN A 154 4.26 8.82 -23.15
C GLN A 154 5.11 9.77 -22.27
N ILE A 155 5.53 9.31 -21.11
CA ILE A 155 6.41 10.07 -20.22
C ILE A 155 7.83 10.03 -20.78
N ALA A 156 8.37 11.18 -21.17
CA ALA A 156 9.75 11.29 -21.60
C ALA A 156 10.70 11.22 -20.40
N PHE A 157 11.85 10.57 -20.60
CA PHE A 157 12.96 10.70 -19.66
C PHE A 157 13.50 12.12 -19.77
N LYS A 158 13.46 12.88 -18.68
CA LYS A 158 14.27 14.11 -18.58
C LYS A 158 15.71 13.68 -18.33
N ALA A 159 16.59 14.03 -19.27
CA ALA A 159 18.04 13.91 -19.11
C ALA A 159 18.53 14.88 -18.03
#